data_fe8d5061c4ca14c1c972ae5f9caf04ac
#
_entry.id   fe8d5061c4ca14c1c972ae5f9caf04ac
#
_cell.length_a   1.000
_cell.length_b   1.000
_cell.length_c   1.000
_cell.angle_alpha   90.00
_cell.angle_beta   90.00
_cell.angle_gamma   90.00
#
_symmetry.space_group_name_H-M   'P 1'
#
loop_
_entity.id
_entity.type
_entity.pdbx_description
1 polymer ?
#
loop_
_entity_poly.entity_id
_entity_poly.type
_entity_poly.pdbx_seq_one_letter_code
_entity_poly.pdbx_strand_id
1 'polypeptide(L)'
;MKKTLFAITLLLVFVIAACSKKTAPGKTAEVPKVMSTTYAVEILPLVQARCSPCHLPTKGGNKASFETYASAKTYGADMLVRVNLNPGQRGFMPFKHPKLSEQEIAVFKKWVDDGLLEK
;
A
#
# COMPACT_ATOMS: atom_id res chain seq x y z
N MET A 1 -35.96 42.68 -47.54
CA MET A 1 -34.59 42.23 -47.18
C MET A 1 -34.08 42.75 -45.85
N LYS A 2 -34.38 43.95 -45.37
CA LYS A 2 -33.89 44.46 -44.07
C LYS A 2 -34.53 43.82 -42.84
N LYS A 3 -35.79 43.33 -42.93
CA LYS A 3 -36.49 42.71 -41.78
C LYS A 3 -36.08 41.28 -41.49
N THR A 4 -35.56 40.57 -42.46
CA THR A 4 -35.09 39.17 -42.28
C THR A 4 -33.69 39.11 -41.65
N LEU A 5 -32.82 40.13 -41.92
CA LEU A 5 -31.52 40.21 -41.28
C LEU A 5 -31.62 40.49 -39.76
N PHE A 6 -32.62 41.27 -39.35
CA PHE A 6 -32.80 41.62 -37.94
C PHE A 6 -33.30 40.43 -37.10
N ALA A 7 -34.10 39.53 -37.70
CA ALA A 7 -34.57 38.33 -37.04
C ALA A 7 -33.45 37.29 -36.82
N ILE A 8 -32.52 37.18 -37.78
CA ILE A 8 -31.37 36.24 -37.70
C ILE A 8 -30.37 36.70 -36.66
N THR A 9 -30.12 38.03 -36.54
CA THR A 9 -29.21 38.58 -35.52
C THR A 9 -29.76 38.43 -34.11
N LEU A 10 -31.08 38.52 -33.92
CA LEU A 10 -31.70 38.32 -32.60
C LEU A 10 -31.67 36.85 -32.14
N LEU A 11 -31.78 35.93 -33.10
CA LEU A 11 -31.71 34.48 -32.80
C LEU A 11 -30.29 34.05 -32.41
N LEU A 12 -29.24 34.66 -33.00
CA LEU A 12 -27.85 34.31 -32.74
C LEU A 12 -27.37 34.75 -31.34
N VAL A 13 -27.94 35.86 -30.81
CA VAL A 13 -27.58 36.37 -29.48
C VAL A 13 -28.14 35.49 -28.34
N PHE A 14 -29.26 34.79 -28.60
CA PHE A 14 -29.92 33.96 -27.56
C PHE A 14 -29.25 32.60 -27.31
N VAL A 15 -28.41 32.12 -28.25
CA VAL A 15 -27.76 30.80 -28.14
C VAL A 15 -26.48 30.84 -27.27
N ILE A 16 -25.88 32.03 -27.06
CA ILE A 16 -24.61 32.18 -26.34
C ILE A 16 -24.80 32.25 -24.80
N ALA A 17 -26.05 32.47 -24.31
CA ALA A 17 -26.32 32.65 -22.88
C ALA A 17 -26.56 31.35 -22.09
N ALA A 18 -26.54 30.17 -22.72
CA ALA A 18 -26.95 28.93 -22.10
C ALA A 18 -25.78 27.99 -21.65
N CYS A 19 -24.53 28.43 -21.74
CA CYS A 19 -23.37 27.59 -21.37
C CYS A 19 -22.52 28.15 -20.23
N SER A 20 -23.15 28.81 -19.24
CA SER A 20 -22.48 29.01 -17.93
C SER A 20 -22.81 27.88 -16.99
N LYS A 21 -22.16 26.72 -17.14
CA LYS A 21 -22.10 25.74 -16.09
C LYS A 21 -21.36 26.37 -14.90
N LYS A 22 -22.13 26.75 -13.87
CA LYS A 22 -21.57 27.03 -12.54
C LYS A 22 -20.75 25.80 -12.13
N THR A 23 -19.44 25.91 -12.21
CA THR A 23 -18.54 24.97 -11.54
C THR A 23 -18.79 25.14 -10.04
N ALA A 24 -19.44 24.17 -9.45
CA ALA A 24 -19.52 24.06 -7.99
C ALA A 24 -18.09 24.03 -7.42
N PRO A 25 -17.84 24.65 -6.24
CA PRO A 25 -16.53 24.57 -5.61
C PRO A 25 -16.19 23.11 -5.44
N GLY A 26 -15.11 22.68 -6.09
CA GLY A 26 -14.64 21.31 -6.07
C GLY A 26 -14.45 20.88 -4.62
N LYS A 27 -15.15 19.81 -4.22
CA LYS A 27 -14.78 19.02 -3.07
C LYS A 27 -13.28 18.77 -3.22
N THR A 28 -12.48 19.33 -2.32
CA THR A 28 -11.06 18.99 -2.19
C THR A 28 -11.01 17.47 -2.15
N ALA A 29 -10.48 16.86 -3.19
CA ALA A 29 -10.24 15.43 -3.20
C ALA A 29 -9.30 15.17 -2.02
N GLU A 30 -9.83 14.54 -0.99
CA GLU A 30 -9.04 14.05 0.13
C GLU A 30 -7.98 13.14 -0.48
N VAL A 31 -6.72 13.58 -0.42
CA VAL A 31 -5.59 12.77 -0.88
C VAL A 31 -5.71 11.45 -0.13
N PRO A 32 -5.79 10.30 -0.82
CA PRO A 32 -5.89 9.02 -0.12
C PRO A 32 -4.74 8.97 0.88
N LYS A 33 -5.07 8.88 2.19
CA LYS A 33 -4.08 8.68 3.23
C LYS A 33 -3.35 7.39 2.86
N VAL A 34 -2.14 7.50 2.37
CA VAL A 34 -1.29 6.33 2.10
C VAL A 34 -1.15 5.61 3.45
N MET A 35 -1.85 4.51 3.60
CA MET A 35 -1.80 3.73 4.83
C MET A 35 -0.39 3.16 4.95
N SER A 36 0.30 3.56 6.01
CA SER A 36 1.61 3.01 6.34
C SER A 36 1.47 1.55 6.73
N THR A 37 2.43 0.73 6.35
CA THR A 37 2.49 -0.66 6.81
C THR A 37 3.09 -0.70 8.21
N THR A 38 2.44 -1.40 9.11
CA THR A 38 2.83 -1.46 10.52
C THR A 38 3.08 -2.90 10.98
N TYR A 39 3.87 -3.03 12.04
CA TYR A 39 4.12 -4.34 12.62
C TYR A 39 2.85 -4.99 13.14
N ALA A 40 2.05 -4.25 13.90
CA ALA A 40 0.88 -4.81 14.58
C ALA A 40 -0.21 -5.29 13.64
N VAL A 41 -0.41 -4.59 12.50
CA VAL A 41 -1.53 -4.88 11.60
C VAL A 41 -1.14 -5.83 10.48
N GLU A 42 0.03 -5.62 9.84
CA GLU A 42 0.40 -6.38 8.66
C GLU A 42 1.50 -7.41 8.93
N ILE A 43 2.54 -7.03 9.69
CA ILE A 43 3.73 -7.89 9.83
C ILE A 43 3.52 -9.02 10.83
N LEU A 44 2.96 -8.75 12.00
CA LEU A 44 2.75 -9.79 13.01
C LEU A 44 1.89 -10.95 12.52
N PRO A 45 0.73 -10.74 11.87
CA PRO A 45 -0.04 -11.84 11.29
C PRO A 45 0.75 -12.64 10.24
N LEU A 46 1.52 -11.95 9.40
CA LEU A 46 2.34 -12.60 8.38
C LEU A 46 3.46 -13.45 9.00
N VAL A 47 4.13 -12.92 10.04
CA VAL A 47 5.13 -13.66 10.83
C VAL A 47 4.50 -14.90 11.48
N GLN A 48 3.32 -14.76 12.06
CA GLN A 48 2.62 -15.90 12.68
C GLN A 48 2.27 -16.98 11.68
N ALA A 49 1.90 -16.61 10.46
CA ALA A 49 1.51 -17.55 9.41
C ALA A 49 2.71 -18.23 8.72
N ARG A 50 3.81 -17.49 8.52
CA ARG A 50 4.90 -17.91 7.62
C ARG A 50 6.24 -18.19 8.33
N CYS A 51 6.41 -17.69 9.55
CA CYS A 51 7.67 -17.81 10.31
C CYS A 51 7.54 -18.72 11.55
N SER A 52 6.33 -19.19 11.82
CA SER A 52 6.03 -20.17 12.90
C SER A 52 6.51 -21.56 12.52
N PRO A 53 6.88 -22.40 13.52
CA PRO A 53 7.10 -22.06 14.93
C PRO A 53 8.48 -21.43 15.17
N CYS A 54 9.41 -21.53 14.20
CA CYS A 54 10.85 -21.32 14.40
C CYS A 54 11.21 -19.95 15.01
N HIS A 55 10.51 -18.89 14.60
CA HIS A 55 10.74 -17.51 15.04
C HIS A 55 9.74 -17.01 16.10
N LEU A 56 8.96 -17.93 16.68
CA LEU A 56 7.97 -17.63 17.70
C LEU A 56 8.29 -18.46 18.97
N PRO A 57 9.02 -17.90 19.95
CA PRO A 57 9.37 -18.58 21.18
C PRO A 57 8.18 -19.15 21.94
N THR A 58 7.03 -18.46 21.98
CA THR A 58 5.80 -18.94 22.63
C THR A 58 5.23 -20.21 21.96
N LYS A 59 5.66 -20.50 20.72
CA LYS A 59 5.32 -21.73 19.99
C LYS A 59 6.48 -22.73 19.94
N GLY A 60 7.46 -22.58 20.83
CA GLY A 60 8.62 -23.49 20.94
C GLY A 60 9.75 -23.17 19.96
N GLY A 61 9.71 -22.02 19.31
CA GLY A 61 10.77 -21.59 18.39
C GLY A 61 12.08 -21.25 19.14
N ASN A 62 13.21 -21.55 18.49
CA ASN A 62 14.56 -21.31 19.05
C ASN A 62 15.44 -20.43 18.17
N LYS A 63 14.86 -19.75 17.18
CA LYS A 63 15.53 -18.79 16.31
C LYS A 63 15.31 -17.37 16.80
N ALA A 64 15.93 -16.39 16.11
CA ALA A 64 15.67 -14.99 16.40
C ALA A 64 14.16 -14.72 16.48
N SER A 65 13.72 -14.13 17.58
CA SER A 65 12.28 -13.91 17.80
C SER A 65 11.75 -12.77 16.92
N PHE A 66 10.57 -12.99 16.37
CA PHE A 66 9.81 -11.95 15.66
C PHE A 66 8.44 -11.70 16.31
N GLU A 67 8.22 -12.21 17.52
CA GLU A 67 6.95 -12.09 18.25
C GLU A 67 6.70 -10.70 18.84
N THR A 68 7.73 -9.91 19.02
CA THR A 68 7.60 -8.55 19.54
C THR A 68 8.07 -7.55 18.50
N TYR A 69 7.47 -6.36 18.51
CA TYR A 69 7.88 -5.29 17.62
C TYR A 69 9.39 -4.98 17.75
N ALA A 70 9.88 -4.84 18.98
CA ALA A 70 11.28 -4.48 19.20
C ALA A 70 12.25 -5.48 18.59
N SER A 71 11.99 -6.79 18.75
CA SER A 71 12.83 -7.82 18.16
C SER A 71 12.64 -7.90 16.64
N ALA A 72 11.41 -7.85 16.13
CA ALA A 72 11.15 -7.86 14.70
C ALA A 72 11.79 -6.66 13.97
N LYS A 73 11.70 -5.46 14.56
CA LYS A 73 12.34 -4.25 14.03
C LYS A 73 13.85 -4.41 13.85
N THR A 74 14.52 -5.02 14.82
CA THR A 74 15.97 -5.27 14.77
C THR A 74 16.37 -6.09 13.54
N TYR A 75 15.51 -7.00 13.11
CA TYR A 75 15.77 -7.90 11.98
C TYR A 75 15.04 -7.51 10.70
N GLY A 76 14.27 -6.44 10.67
CA GLY A 76 13.37 -6.12 9.58
C GLY A 76 14.04 -6.07 8.20
N ALA A 77 15.18 -5.42 8.10
CA ALA A 77 15.95 -5.37 6.84
C ALA A 77 16.50 -6.75 6.44
N ASP A 78 17.03 -7.54 7.39
CA ASP A 78 17.52 -8.90 7.14
C ASP A 78 16.37 -9.84 6.76
N MET A 79 15.19 -9.71 7.39
CA MET A 79 13.99 -10.45 6.99
C MET A 79 13.65 -10.19 5.53
N LEU A 80 13.62 -8.94 5.09
CA LEU A 80 13.33 -8.59 3.71
C LEU A 80 14.35 -9.22 2.74
N VAL A 81 15.63 -9.16 3.06
CA VAL A 81 16.68 -9.80 2.24
C VAL A 81 16.41 -11.30 2.12
N ARG A 82 16.17 -11.99 3.23
CA ARG A 82 16.01 -13.45 3.27
C ARG A 82 14.76 -13.95 2.56
N VAL A 83 13.63 -13.25 2.68
CA VAL A 83 12.39 -13.66 2.01
C VAL A 83 12.43 -13.39 0.50
N ASN A 84 13.31 -12.51 0.03
CA ASN A 84 13.54 -12.27 -1.40
C ASN A 84 14.40 -13.35 -2.07
N LEU A 85 15.24 -14.05 -1.32
CA LEU A 85 16.08 -15.11 -1.87
C LEU A 85 15.23 -16.21 -2.53
N ASN A 86 15.85 -16.99 -3.39
CA ASN A 86 15.22 -18.15 -4.00
C ASN A 86 15.48 -19.43 -3.16
N PRO A 87 14.56 -20.39 -3.21
CA PRO A 87 14.77 -21.69 -2.59
C PRO A 87 16.12 -22.29 -3.02
N GLY A 88 16.87 -22.81 -2.04
CA GLY A 88 18.22 -23.34 -2.26
C GLY A 88 19.36 -22.32 -2.08
N GLN A 89 19.09 -21.03 -2.09
CA GLN A 89 20.09 -20.03 -1.76
C GLN A 89 20.37 -20.00 -0.25
N ARG A 90 21.65 -19.80 0.10
CA ARG A 90 22.06 -19.70 1.50
C ARG A 90 21.36 -18.52 2.18
N GLY A 91 20.64 -18.81 3.26
CA GLY A 91 19.89 -17.77 4.01
C GLY A 91 18.45 -17.59 3.57
N PHE A 92 18.00 -18.33 2.56
CA PHE A 92 16.59 -18.31 2.14
C PHE A 92 15.65 -18.59 3.31
N MET A 93 14.57 -17.84 3.39
CA MET A 93 13.47 -18.03 4.32
C MET A 93 12.11 -17.91 3.59
N PRO A 94 11.11 -18.65 4.02
CA PRO A 94 11.07 -19.59 5.17
C PRO A 94 11.81 -20.90 4.89
N PHE A 95 12.66 -21.32 5.82
CA PHE A 95 13.44 -22.55 5.64
C PHE A 95 12.55 -23.80 5.56
N LYS A 96 12.73 -24.62 4.54
CA LYS A 96 11.93 -25.84 4.26
C LYS A 96 10.45 -25.60 3.99
N HIS A 97 10.06 -24.36 3.69
CA HIS A 97 8.70 -24.00 3.29
C HIS A 97 8.69 -23.33 1.92
N PRO A 98 7.54 -23.25 1.24
CA PRO A 98 7.42 -22.51 -0.01
C PRO A 98 7.83 -21.04 0.17
N LYS A 99 8.41 -20.47 -0.89
CA LYS A 99 8.71 -19.04 -0.93
C LYS A 99 7.42 -18.24 -0.69
N LEU A 100 7.56 -17.09 -0.04
CA LEU A 100 6.47 -16.13 0.08
C LEU A 100 6.02 -15.67 -1.31
N SER A 101 4.75 -15.34 -1.44
CA SER A 101 4.23 -14.69 -2.64
C SER A 101 4.82 -13.30 -2.81
N GLU A 102 4.77 -12.77 -4.02
CA GLU A 102 5.22 -11.40 -4.29
C GLU A 102 4.49 -10.36 -3.45
N GLN A 103 3.19 -10.58 -3.20
CA GLN A 103 2.37 -9.72 -2.35
C GLN A 103 2.84 -9.74 -0.90
N GLU A 104 3.14 -10.92 -0.34
CA GLU A 104 3.68 -11.05 1.02
C GLU A 104 5.06 -10.39 1.15
N ILE A 105 5.91 -10.55 0.15
CA ILE A 105 7.23 -9.89 0.09
C ILE A 105 7.06 -8.36 0.01
N ALA A 106 6.10 -7.88 -0.78
CA ALA A 106 5.81 -6.45 -0.91
C ALA A 106 5.36 -5.82 0.43
N VAL A 107 4.65 -6.57 1.29
CA VAL A 107 4.29 -6.12 2.64
C VAL A 107 5.55 -5.91 3.49
N PHE A 108 6.49 -6.85 3.51
CA PHE A 108 7.76 -6.66 4.22
C PHE A 108 8.55 -5.47 3.67
N LYS A 109 8.62 -5.36 2.33
CA LYS A 109 9.32 -4.23 1.69
C LYS A 109 8.72 -2.90 2.11
N LYS A 110 7.40 -2.78 2.03
CA LYS A 110 6.71 -1.54 2.41
C LYS A 110 6.93 -1.21 3.88
N TRP A 111 6.91 -2.19 4.78
CA TRP A 111 7.19 -1.97 6.19
C TRP A 111 8.60 -1.40 6.44
N VAL A 112 9.60 -1.92 5.72
CA VAL A 112 10.98 -1.39 5.78
C VAL A 112 11.03 0.03 5.22
N ASP A 113 10.42 0.28 4.06
CA ASP A 113 10.37 1.58 3.40
C ASP A 113 9.63 2.64 4.25
N ASP A 114 8.58 2.25 4.97
CA ASP A 114 7.83 3.11 5.89
C ASP A 114 8.57 3.38 7.23
N GLY A 115 9.76 2.82 7.43
CA GLY A 115 10.60 3.04 8.61
C GLY A 115 10.34 2.06 9.75
N LEU A 116 9.84 0.88 9.45
CA LEU A 116 9.62 -0.20 10.43
C LEU A 116 8.67 0.25 11.56
N LEU A 117 7.52 0.77 11.23
CA LEU A 117 6.55 1.33 12.18
C LEU A 117 5.90 0.23 13.03
N GLU A 118 5.57 0.56 14.30
CA GLU A 118 4.87 -0.35 15.20
C GLU A 118 3.38 -0.39 14.95
N LYS A 119 2.75 0.83 14.87
CA LYS A 119 1.30 1.06 14.77
C LYS A 119 1.01 2.17 13.76
#